data_09dc2b064aed27917fe95f74ae53720c
#
_entry.id   09dc2b064aed27917fe95f74ae53720c
#
_cell.length_a   1.000
_cell.length_b   1.000
_cell.length_c   1.000
_cell.angle_alpha   90.00
_cell.angle_beta   90.00
_cell.angle_gamma   90.00
#
_symmetry.space_group_name_H-M   'P 1'
#
loop_
_entity.id
_entity.type
_entity.pdbx_description
1 polymer ?
#
loop_
_entity_poly.entity_id
_entity_poly.type
_entity_poly.pdbx_seq_one_letter_code
_entity_poly.pdbx_strand_id
1 'polypeptide(L)'
;MIGKLFEFLEVDAETRASALVLSDLLTPHFEDIIERFYSKVQAFDISPHVTDQAIEMLKQKHKRHSSALFHSQFQEEYFASIRRIGIRHRDVALSPKWYVAGYMKLKLAFIEVIIRSDYSIVTKGQLVKTLEKYIAIDMALALSTYDAVIVD
;
A
#
# COMPACT_ATOMS: atom_id res chain seq x y z
N MET A 1 -15.85 -4.77 -13.52
CA MET A 1 -15.50 -5.46 -12.28
C MET A 1 -14.84 -4.56 -11.25
N ILE A 2 -13.81 -3.81 -11.65
CA ILE A 2 -13.11 -2.84 -10.78
C ILE A 2 -14.06 -1.74 -10.30
N GLY A 3 -14.97 -1.27 -11.17
CA GLY A 3 -15.97 -0.28 -10.80
C GLY A 3 -16.85 -0.70 -9.64
N LYS A 4 -17.23 -1.98 -9.56
CA LYS A 4 -18.01 -2.49 -8.44
C LYS A 4 -17.23 -2.45 -7.11
N LEU A 5 -15.93 -2.69 -7.14
CA LEU A 5 -15.09 -2.59 -5.95
C LEU A 5 -15.07 -1.14 -5.43
N PHE A 6 -14.93 -0.18 -6.32
CA PHE A 6 -14.91 1.24 -5.96
C PHE A 6 -16.27 1.69 -5.42
N GLU A 7 -17.36 1.27 -6.05
CA GLU A 7 -18.71 1.56 -5.57
C GLU A 7 -18.96 0.92 -4.19
N PHE A 8 -18.56 -0.33 -4.03
CA PHE A 8 -18.73 -1.05 -2.76
C PHE A 8 -17.96 -0.37 -1.63
N LEU A 9 -16.76 0.11 -1.90
CA LEU A 9 -15.92 0.81 -0.93
C LEU A 9 -16.27 2.30 -0.81
N GLU A 10 -17.22 2.78 -1.60
CA GLU A 10 -17.64 4.18 -1.59
C GLU A 10 -16.48 5.14 -1.84
N VAL A 11 -15.71 4.86 -2.91
CA VAL A 11 -14.62 5.75 -3.35
C VAL A 11 -15.22 6.85 -4.22
N ASP A 12 -15.64 7.92 -3.61
CA ASP A 12 -16.29 9.06 -4.25
C ASP A 12 -15.33 10.25 -4.42
N ALA A 13 -15.84 11.38 -4.88
CA ALA A 13 -15.05 12.59 -5.08
C ALA A 13 -14.47 13.12 -3.77
N GLU A 14 -15.21 13.03 -2.68
CA GLU A 14 -14.74 13.44 -1.36
C GLU A 14 -13.58 12.56 -0.89
N THR A 15 -13.68 11.25 -1.10
CA THR A 15 -12.60 10.30 -0.81
C THR A 15 -11.33 10.66 -1.59
N ARG A 16 -11.47 10.98 -2.89
CA ARG A 16 -10.33 11.33 -3.73
C ARG A 16 -9.68 12.64 -3.30
N ALA A 17 -10.47 13.63 -2.92
CA ALA A 17 -9.96 14.88 -2.36
C ALA A 17 -9.22 14.64 -1.05
N SER A 18 -9.77 13.81 -0.17
CA SER A 18 -9.17 13.41 1.09
C SER A 18 -7.84 12.67 0.88
N ALA A 19 -7.74 11.87 -0.17
CA ALA A 19 -6.51 11.15 -0.51
C ALA A 19 -5.35 12.11 -0.84
N LEU A 20 -5.62 13.24 -1.48
CA LEU A 20 -4.58 14.24 -1.75
C LEU A 20 -4.08 14.88 -0.46
N VAL A 21 -4.96 15.18 0.47
CA VAL A 21 -4.59 15.70 1.80
C VAL A 21 -3.76 14.64 2.54
N LEU A 22 -4.19 13.39 2.50
CA LEU A 22 -3.47 12.26 3.10
C LEU A 22 -2.08 12.11 2.50
N SER A 23 -1.95 12.22 1.19
CA SER A 23 -0.66 12.15 0.51
C SER A 23 0.31 13.22 1.00
N ASP A 24 -0.16 14.46 1.11
CA ASP A 24 0.66 15.56 1.61
C ASP A 24 1.12 15.32 3.04
N LEU A 25 0.25 14.75 3.87
CA LEU A 25 0.58 14.42 5.26
C LEU A 25 1.60 13.29 5.35
N LEU A 26 1.45 12.24 4.56
CA LEU A 26 2.27 11.03 4.66
C LEU A 26 3.64 11.14 3.97
N THR A 27 3.73 11.91 2.89
CA THR A 27 4.94 11.97 2.05
C THR A 27 6.23 12.22 2.85
N PRO A 28 6.29 13.19 3.78
CA PRO A 28 7.51 13.44 4.55
C PRO A 28 7.94 12.27 5.43
N HIS A 29 7.05 11.32 5.69
CA HIS A 29 7.29 10.18 6.58
C HIS A 29 7.59 8.88 5.84
N PHE A 30 7.45 8.84 4.51
CA PHE A 30 7.63 7.60 3.74
C PHE A 30 9.01 7.00 3.92
N GLU A 31 10.04 7.81 3.86
CA GLU A 31 11.42 7.30 3.96
C GLU A 31 11.65 6.56 5.28
N ASP A 32 11.31 7.19 6.39
CA ASP A 32 11.47 6.59 7.71
C ASP A 32 10.59 5.34 7.89
N ILE A 33 9.35 5.40 7.44
CA ILE A 33 8.42 4.27 7.54
C ILE A 33 8.94 3.08 6.73
N ILE A 34 9.39 3.30 5.51
CA ILE A 34 9.91 2.25 4.63
C ILE A 34 11.20 1.66 5.19
N GLU A 35 12.10 2.49 5.71
CA GLU A 35 13.33 2.00 6.35
C GLU A 35 13.03 1.08 7.54
N ARG A 36 12.13 1.50 8.43
CA ARG A 36 11.73 0.70 9.59
C ARG A 36 11.01 -0.59 9.16
N PHE A 37 10.19 -0.52 8.13
CA PHE A 37 9.49 -1.68 7.60
C PHE A 37 10.47 -2.75 7.10
N TYR A 38 11.41 -2.37 6.25
CA TYR A 38 12.37 -3.34 5.69
C TYR A 38 13.36 -3.86 6.74
N SER A 39 13.69 -3.07 7.75
CA SER A 39 14.46 -3.58 8.91
C SER A 39 13.74 -4.74 9.59
N LYS A 40 12.42 -4.65 9.75
CA LYS A 40 11.62 -5.75 10.32
C LYS A 40 11.52 -6.94 9.37
N VAL A 41 11.34 -6.70 8.08
CA VAL A 41 11.31 -7.77 7.06
C VAL A 41 12.60 -8.59 7.13
N GLN A 42 13.75 -7.93 7.20
CA GLN A 42 15.04 -8.59 7.31
C GLN A 42 15.23 -9.32 8.64
N ALA A 43 14.82 -8.70 9.75
CA ALA A 43 14.95 -9.29 11.09
C ALA A 43 14.13 -10.57 11.27
N PHE A 44 12.99 -10.68 10.58
CA PHE A 44 12.12 -11.87 10.64
C PHE A 44 12.34 -12.86 9.51
N ASP A 45 13.31 -12.59 8.65
CA ASP A 45 13.68 -13.46 7.51
C ASP A 45 12.46 -13.86 6.65
N ILE A 46 11.60 -12.89 6.40
CA ILE A 46 10.34 -13.10 5.66
C ILE A 46 10.60 -13.40 4.18
N SER A 47 11.68 -12.85 3.64
CA SER A 47 12.06 -13.00 2.23
C SER A 47 13.53 -13.40 2.12
N PRO A 48 13.87 -14.67 2.44
CA PRO A 48 15.27 -15.10 2.52
C PRO A 48 16.02 -15.06 1.20
N HIS A 49 15.30 -15.02 0.08
CA HIS A 49 15.91 -15.00 -1.26
C HIS A 49 16.21 -13.57 -1.77
N VAL A 50 15.84 -12.56 -1.00
CA VAL A 50 16.06 -11.16 -1.40
C VAL A 50 17.38 -10.67 -0.80
N THR A 51 18.33 -10.29 -1.67
CA THR A 51 19.65 -9.79 -1.24
C THR A 51 19.54 -8.38 -0.64
N ASP A 52 20.54 -8.00 0.16
CA ASP A 52 20.61 -6.64 0.72
C ASP A 52 20.62 -5.56 -0.37
N GLN A 53 21.28 -5.84 -1.49
CA GLN A 53 21.30 -4.93 -2.63
C GLN A 53 19.92 -4.79 -3.26
N ALA A 54 19.16 -5.87 -3.37
CA ALA A 54 17.80 -5.86 -3.87
C ALA A 54 16.87 -5.09 -2.94
N ILE A 55 17.08 -5.16 -1.62
CA ILE A 55 16.31 -4.43 -0.63
C ILE A 55 16.35 -2.92 -0.88
N GLU A 56 17.52 -2.35 -1.17
CA GLU A 56 17.64 -0.91 -1.45
C GLU A 56 16.80 -0.50 -2.67
N MET A 57 16.80 -1.32 -3.71
CA MET A 57 15.96 -1.09 -4.89
C MET A 57 14.47 -1.20 -4.54
N LEU A 58 14.11 -2.18 -3.73
CA LEU A 58 12.72 -2.38 -3.29
C LEU A 58 12.20 -1.21 -2.45
N LYS A 59 13.03 -0.65 -1.57
CA LYS A 59 12.68 0.55 -0.80
C LYS A 59 12.31 1.71 -1.71
N GLN A 60 13.11 1.96 -2.74
CA GLN A 60 12.84 3.05 -3.69
C GLN A 60 11.54 2.81 -4.49
N LYS A 61 11.34 1.59 -4.95
CA LYS A 61 10.11 1.20 -5.65
C LYS A 61 8.89 1.34 -4.76
N HIS A 62 9.01 0.95 -3.50
CA HIS A 62 7.93 1.01 -2.52
C HIS A 62 7.53 2.46 -2.21
N LYS A 63 8.52 3.35 -2.03
CA LYS A 63 8.26 4.79 -1.86
C LYS A 63 7.48 5.36 -3.04
N ARG A 64 7.92 5.04 -4.26
CA ARG A 64 7.25 5.50 -5.50
C ARG A 64 5.82 4.96 -5.59
N HIS A 65 5.63 3.69 -5.28
CA HIS A 65 4.30 3.08 -5.31
C HIS A 65 3.37 3.73 -4.29
N SER A 66 3.82 3.92 -3.05
CA SER A 66 3.02 4.56 -2.00
C SER A 66 2.64 5.98 -2.37
N SER A 67 3.58 6.76 -2.93
CA SER A 67 3.30 8.11 -3.42
C SER A 67 2.26 8.08 -4.56
N ALA A 68 2.44 7.19 -5.53
CA ALA A 68 1.54 7.06 -6.67
C ALA A 68 0.14 6.62 -6.24
N LEU A 69 0.01 5.75 -5.26
CA LEU A 69 -1.28 5.24 -4.78
C LEU A 69 -2.22 6.38 -4.38
N PHE A 70 -1.77 7.28 -3.52
CA PHE A 70 -2.62 8.35 -2.98
C PHE A 70 -2.89 9.47 -3.99
N HIS A 71 -2.07 9.60 -5.04
CA HIS A 71 -2.32 10.50 -6.15
C HIS A 71 -3.08 9.85 -7.30
N SER A 72 -3.32 8.55 -7.22
CA SER A 72 -3.89 7.77 -8.32
C SER A 72 -5.32 8.21 -8.64
N GLN A 73 -5.57 8.35 -9.92
CA GLN A 73 -6.93 8.40 -10.44
C GLN A 73 -7.43 6.99 -10.81
N PHE A 74 -6.70 5.96 -10.43
CA PHE A 74 -6.98 4.56 -10.73
C PHE A 74 -7.15 4.31 -12.24
N GLN A 75 -6.21 4.85 -13.00
CA GLN A 75 -6.13 4.66 -14.44
C GLN A 75 -5.29 3.44 -14.79
N GLU A 76 -5.21 3.14 -16.07
CA GLU A 76 -4.57 1.92 -16.57
C GLU A 76 -3.11 1.76 -16.12
N GLU A 77 -2.36 2.84 -16.02
CA GLU A 77 -0.97 2.80 -15.55
C GLU A 77 -0.86 2.28 -14.12
N TYR A 78 -1.78 2.69 -13.26
CA TYR A 78 -1.85 2.17 -11.90
C TYR A 78 -2.13 0.67 -11.88
N PHE A 79 -3.11 0.23 -12.68
CA PHE A 79 -3.45 -1.20 -12.75
C PHE A 79 -2.30 -2.04 -13.30
N ALA A 80 -1.59 -1.54 -14.30
CA ALA A 80 -0.39 -2.23 -14.81
C ALA A 80 0.69 -2.32 -13.74
N SER A 81 0.89 -1.28 -12.95
CA SER A 81 1.87 -1.25 -11.86
C SER A 81 1.53 -2.26 -10.76
N ILE A 82 0.28 -2.26 -10.30
CA ILE A 82 -0.12 -3.16 -9.21
C ILE A 82 -0.10 -4.63 -9.66
N ARG A 83 -0.41 -4.89 -10.93
CA ARG A 83 -0.27 -6.24 -11.50
C ARG A 83 1.18 -6.71 -11.47
N ARG A 84 2.12 -5.85 -11.85
CA ARG A 84 3.55 -6.18 -11.78
C ARG A 84 3.98 -6.49 -10.35
N ILE A 85 3.50 -5.73 -9.39
CA ILE A 85 3.80 -5.95 -7.97
C ILE A 85 3.29 -7.31 -7.52
N GLY A 86 2.05 -7.65 -7.84
CA GLY A 86 1.46 -8.95 -7.49
C GLY A 86 2.23 -10.11 -8.11
N ILE A 87 2.54 -10.02 -9.39
CA ILE A 87 3.33 -11.04 -10.10
C ILE A 87 4.72 -11.19 -9.46
N ARG A 88 5.37 -10.07 -9.11
CA ARG A 88 6.70 -10.10 -8.50
C ARG A 88 6.68 -10.78 -7.13
N HIS A 89 5.70 -10.48 -6.29
CA HIS A 89 5.56 -11.13 -4.99
C HIS A 89 5.33 -12.63 -5.14
N ARG A 90 4.53 -13.03 -6.12
CA ARG A 90 4.33 -14.43 -6.46
C ARG A 90 5.63 -15.10 -6.89
N ASP A 91 6.38 -14.46 -7.79
CA ASP A 91 7.61 -15.02 -8.36
C ASP A 91 8.70 -15.23 -7.30
N VAL A 92 8.75 -14.37 -6.27
CA VAL A 92 9.67 -14.54 -5.14
C VAL A 92 9.09 -15.43 -4.04
N ALA A 93 7.94 -16.07 -4.29
CA ALA A 93 7.26 -16.98 -3.37
C ALA A 93 6.95 -16.35 -2.00
N LEU A 94 6.63 -15.05 -1.99
CA LEU A 94 6.14 -14.40 -0.77
C LEU A 94 4.75 -14.91 -0.46
N SER A 95 4.58 -15.55 0.69
CA SER A 95 3.28 -16.06 1.11
C SER A 95 2.25 -14.93 1.21
N PRO A 96 0.99 -15.15 0.73
CA PRO A 96 -0.07 -14.16 0.88
C PRO A 96 -0.26 -13.67 2.33
N LYS A 97 -0.08 -14.56 3.32
CA LYS A 97 -0.19 -14.15 4.74
C LYS A 97 0.85 -13.11 5.11
N TRP A 98 2.08 -13.22 4.59
CA TRP A 98 3.13 -12.25 4.86
C TRP A 98 2.93 -10.95 4.10
N TYR A 99 2.36 -11.02 2.89
CA TYR A 99 1.96 -9.84 2.14
C TYR A 99 0.90 -9.03 2.91
N VAL A 100 -0.15 -9.70 3.38
CA VAL A 100 -1.22 -9.09 4.17
C VAL A 100 -0.68 -8.50 5.47
N ALA A 101 0.09 -9.30 6.23
CA ALA A 101 0.67 -8.85 7.51
C ALA A 101 1.62 -7.66 7.32
N GLY A 102 2.44 -7.70 6.27
CA GLY A 102 3.34 -6.60 5.94
C GLY A 102 2.59 -5.32 5.61
N TYR A 103 1.55 -5.43 4.80
CA TYR A 103 0.74 -4.26 4.44
C TYR A 103 0.02 -3.68 5.66
N MET A 104 -0.49 -4.54 6.56
CA MET A 104 -1.10 -4.08 7.80
C MET A 104 -0.07 -3.34 8.69
N LYS A 105 1.16 -3.81 8.72
CA LYS A 105 2.23 -3.14 9.46
C LYS A 105 2.50 -1.73 8.90
N LEU A 106 2.55 -1.58 7.60
CA LEU A 106 2.68 -0.28 6.94
C LEU A 106 1.48 0.62 7.24
N LYS A 107 0.28 0.07 7.15
CA LYS A 107 -0.95 0.80 7.44
C LYS A 107 -0.95 1.35 8.87
N LEU A 108 -0.53 0.56 9.84
CA LEU A 108 -0.45 1.01 11.23
C LEU A 108 0.54 2.18 11.39
N ALA A 109 1.65 2.17 10.66
CA ALA A 109 2.58 3.29 10.67
C ALA A 109 1.96 4.55 10.06
N PHE A 110 1.21 4.42 8.97
CA PHE A 110 0.49 5.55 8.37
C PHE A 110 -0.60 6.09 9.31
N ILE A 111 -1.34 5.22 9.99
CA ILE A 111 -2.34 5.61 10.97
C ILE A 111 -1.71 6.41 12.10
N GLU A 112 -0.53 6.02 12.57
CA GLU A 112 0.19 6.74 13.61
C GLU A 112 0.52 8.18 13.18
N VAL A 113 0.91 8.38 11.93
CA VAL A 113 1.14 9.73 11.39
C VAL A 113 -0.14 10.56 11.44
N ILE A 114 -1.27 9.97 11.06
CA ILE A 114 -2.57 10.64 11.09
C ILE A 114 -2.93 11.03 12.54
N ILE A 115 -2.78 10.10 13.48
CA ILE A 115 -3.11 10.32 14.89
C ILE A 115 -2.28 11.48 15.46
N ARG A 116 -1.01 11.57 15.12
CA ARG A 116 -0.10 12.62 15.61
C ARG A 116 -0.21 13.94 14.88
N SER A 117 -1.01 14.02 13.81
CA SER A 117 -1.20 15.26 13.08
C SER A 117 -2.00 16.28 13.89
N ASP A 118 -1.97 17.53 13.43
CA ASP A 118 -2.72 18.63 14.06
C ASP A 118 -4.17 18.76 13.57
N TYR A 119 -4.61 17.83 12.73
CA TYR A 119 -6.00 17.83 12.23
C TYR A 119 -6.99 17.53 13.36
N SER A 120 -8.23 18.01 13.18
CA SER A 120 -9.33 17.69 14.10
C SER A 120 -9.64 16.19 14.11
N ILE A 121 -10.29 15.73 15.16
CA ILE A 121 -10.73 14.32 15.28
C ILE A 121 -11.57 13.89 14.08
N VAL A 122 -12.47 14.77 13.62
CA VAL A 122 -13.34 14.48 12.46
C VAL A 122 -12.50 14.30 11.20
N THR A 123 -11.55 15.20 10.95
CA THR A 123 -10.66 15.11 9.80
C THR A 123 -9.76 13.88 9.88
N LYS A 124 -9.20 13.59 11.05
CA LYS A 124 -8.41 12.35 11.26
C LYS A 124 -9.23 11.10 10.92
N GLY A 125 -10.48 11.05 11.35
CA GLY A 125 -11.38 9.96 11.01
C GLY A 125 -11.61 9.80 9.51
N GLN A 126 -11.76 10.89 8.79
CA GLN A 126 -11.89 10.89 7.33
C GLN A 126 -10.61 10.42 6.65
N LEU A 127 -9.46 10.86 7.14
CA LEU A 127 -8.15 10.44 6.61
C LEU A 127 -7.91 8.94 6.83
N VAL A 128 -8.27 8.41 8.00
CA VAL A 128 -8.16 6.97 8.29
C VAL A 128 -9.07 6.18 7.35
N LYS A 129 -10.32 6.59 7.17
CA LYS A 129 -11.24 5.91 6.25
C LYS A 129 -10.71 5.92 4.82
N THR A 130 -10.15 7.03 4.37
CA THR A 130 -9.54 7.15 3.04
C THR A 130 -8.35 6.22 2.90
N LEU A 131 -7.47 6.20 3.90
CA LEU A 131 -6.33 5.29 3.94
C LEU A 131 -6.78 3.83 3.82
N GLU A 132 -7.78 3.43 4.59
CA GLU A 132 -8.31 2.07 4.57
C GLU A 132 -8.87 1.69 3.20
N LYS A 133 -9.62 2.58 2.56
CA LYS A 133 -10.16 2.35 1.22
C LYS A 133 -9.07 2.16 0.18
N TYR A 134 -8.07 3.03 0.17
CA TYR A 134 -6.99 3.00 -0.80
C TYR A 134 -6.11 1.76 -0.63
N ILE A 135 -5.76 1.42 0.61
CA ILE A 135 -4.99 0.21 0.89
C ILE A 135 -5.78 -1.05 0.54
N ALA A 136 -7.09 -1.07 0.84
CA ALA A 136 -7.93 -2.20 0.49
C ALA A 136 -7.95 -2.45 -1.03
N ILE A 137 -8.06 -1.39 -1.83
CA ILE A 137 -8.02 -1.48 -3.29
C ILE A 137 -6.67 -2.03 -3.76
N ASP A 138 -5.57 -1.44 -3.28
CA ASP A 138 -4.22 -1.82 -3.67
C ASP A 138 -3.94 -3.30 -3.33
N MET A 139 -4.30 -3.69 -2.14
CA MET A 139 -4.11 -5.05 -1.65
C MET A 139 -4.97 -6.06 -2.38
N ALA A 140 -6.25 -5.74 -2.61
CA ALA A 140 -7.17 -6.61 -3.34
C ALA A 140 -6.70 -6.86 -4.77
N LEU A 141 -6.23 -5.82 -5.45
CA LEU A 141 -5.74 -5.94 -6.83
C LEU A 141 -4.44 -6.75 -6.90
N ALA A 142 -3.51 -6.55 -5.96
CA ALA A 142 -2.29 -7.35 -5.91
C ALA A 142 -2.59 -8.83 -5.60
N LEU A 143 -3.47 -9.09 -4.63
CA LEU A 143 -3.85 -10.45 -4.25
C LEU A 143 -4.60 -11.17 -5.36
N SER A 144 -5.39 -10.48 -6.16
CA SER A 144 -6.05 -11.12 -7.31
C SER A 144 -5.06 -11.65 -8.34
N THR A 145 -3.86 -11.06 -8.42
CA THR A 145 -2.78 -11.60 -9.25
C THR A 145 -2.15 -12.85 -8.62
N TYR A 146 -2.09 -12.93 -7.29
CA TYR A 146 -1.68 -14.16 -6.60
C TYR A 146 -2.64 -15.31 -6.88
N ASP A 147 -3.92 -15.06 -6.75
CA ASP A 147 -4.97 -16.08 -6.90
C ASP A 147 -5.00 -16.68 -8.31
N ALA A 148 -4.74 -15.87 -9.33
CA ALA A 148 -4.70 -16.34 -10.72
C ALA A 148 -3.70 -17.48 -10.95
N VAL A 149 -2.80 -17.72 -10.01
CA VAL A 149 -1.79 -18.79 -10.08
C VAL A 149 -2.12 -19.97 -9.22
N ILE A 150 -2.85 -19.75 -8.14
CA ILE A 150 -3.29 -20.82 -7.24
C ILE A 150 -4.42 -21.64 -7.90
N VAL A 151 -5.16 -21.02 -8.80
CA VAL A 151 -6.31 -21.62 -9.47
C VAL A 151 -5.94 -22.26 -10.82
N ASP A 152 -4.83 -21.86 -11.40
CA ASP A 152 -4.28 -22.45 -12.63
C ASP A 152 -3.31 -23.59 -12.31
#